data_3ed6f44c4cdb1fe2c4a5747a8a543028
#
_entry.id   3ed6f44c4cdb1fe2c4a5747a8a543028
#
_cell.length_a   1.000
_cell.length_b   1.000
_cell.length_c   1.000
_cell.angle_alpha   90.00
_cell.angle_beta   90.00
_cell.angle_gamma   90.00
#
_symmetry.space_group_name_H-M   'P 1'
#
loop_
_entity.id
_entity.type
_entity.pdbx_description
1 polymer ?
#
loop_
_entity_poly.entity_id
_entity_poly.type
_entity_poly.pdbx_seq_one_letter_code
_entity_poly.pdbx_strand_id
1 'polypeptide(L)'
;MVRFSCEKALVQQAVAAVSRAVAAKSSIPALEGILLECGEGLRLSGYNMQTGIRTTVEAAVSEAGHIVLNARLFGEMIRRLPDDMVTFEADDKFNVKLNCGDASFERPGLSADDYPELPEVDDQFSVTLEQRTLKAMINQTSFAVSVNEARPIHTGALFEISDKGLTMVAVDGFRLALRREPLEHIDGGAFKFVAPGAALNEVEKICADTDDMVTVTQGKRHLMFEAGATQLICRRLEGEFLDYKNAIPTTNPICIEVDNKTMIESLDRVSVVISEKLKSPVRCLFSQDRVYMSARTGNGEARDICPVRGDGQELEIGFNNRYLMDALRYAPADTVKMQLNTGISPCIITPVDDSDNFLYMVLPVRLKAQ
;
A
#
# COMPACT_ATOMS: atom_id res chain seq x y z
N MET A 1 35.14 -13.60 10.23
CA MET A 1 34.92 -14.15 8.87
C MET A 1 33.45 -14.50 8.72
N VAL A 2 32.89 -14.48 7.53
CA VAL A 2 31.52 -14.90 7.22
C VAL A 2 31.56 -15.74 5.95
N ARG A 3 30.95 -16.94 5.95
CA ARG A 3 30.91 -17.78 4.76
C ARG A 3 29.61 -18.56 4.67
N PHE A 4 28.94 -18.47 3.53
CA PHE A 4 27.74 -19.25 3.22
C PHE A 4 27.64 -19.58 1.73
N SER A 5 26.79 -20.57 1.40
CA SER A 5 26.31 -20.81 0.05
C SER A 5 24.78 -20.91 0.04
N CYS A 6 24.17 -20.37 -1.03
CA CYS A 6 22.73 -20.28 -1.16
C CYS A 6 22.33 -20.23 -2.65
N GLU A 7 21.17 -20.72 -3.01
CA GLU A 7 20.63 -20.54 -4.36
C GLU A 7 20.45 -19.06 -4.71
N LYS A 8 20.89 -18.67 -5.89
CA LYS A 8 20.80 -17.27 -6.37
C LYS A 8 19.38 -16.73 -6.30
N ALA A 9 18.36 -17.54 -6.64
CA ALA A 9 16.96 -17.12 -6.63
C ALA A 9 16.49 -16.69 -5.23
N LEU A 10 16.87 -17.43 -4.19
CA LEU A 10 16.52 -17.12 -2.79
C LEU A 10 17.20 -15.82 -2.33
N VAL A 11 18.50 -15.68 -2.58
CA VAL A 11 19.22 -14.45 -2.22
C VAL A 11 18.66 -13.25 -2.97
N GLN A 12 18.32 -13.41 -4.25
CA GLN A 12 17.76 -12.33 -5.07
C GLN A 12 16.43 -11.84 -4.54
N GLN A 13 15.52 -12.74 -4.17
CA GLN A 13 14.23 -12.40 -3.58
C GLN A 13 14.41 -11.69 -2.24
N ALA A 14 15.28 -12.23 -1.39
CA ALA A 14 15.58 -11.63 -0.07
C ALA A 14 16.16 -10.21 -0.21
N VAL A 15 17.18 -10.03 -1.06
CA VAL A 15 17.78 -8.71 -1.32
C VAL A 15 16.75 -7.74 -1.89
N ALA A 16 15.88 -8.17 -2.80
CA ALA A 16 14.82 -7.33 -3.35
C ALA A 16 13.81 -6.90 -2.29
N ALA A 17 13.44 -7.79 -1.36
CA ALA A 17 12.53 -7.49 -0.27
C ALA A 17 13.13 -6.46 0.70
N VAL A 18 14.32 -6.73 1.25
CA VAL A 18 14.92 -5.88 2.28
C VAL A 18 15.43 -4.53 1.74
N SER A 19 15.83 -4.46 0.47
CA SER A 19 16.25 -3.20 -0.18
C SER A 19 15.19 -2.11 -0.15
N ARG A 20 13.92 -2.48 -0.01
CA ARG A 20 12.78 -1.54 0.08
C ARG A 20 12.78 -0.71 1.36
N ALA A 21 13.41 -1.22 2.43
CA ALA A 21 13.54 -0.53 3.70
C ALA A 21 14.93 0.08 3.93
N VAL A 22 15.82 0.03 2.95
CA VAL A 22 17.15 0.65 3.07
C VAL A 22 17.04 2.16 2.88
N ALA A 23 17.79 2.92 3.68
CA ALA A 23 17.84 4.37 3.54
C ALA A 23 18.55 4.80 2.24
N ALA A 24 17.95 5.71 1.48
CA ALA A 24 18.56 6.23 0.25
C ALA A 24 19.81 7.07 0.54
N LYS A 25 19.79 7.81 1.66
CA LYS A 25 20.93 8.55 2.25
C LYS A 25 20.74 8.57 3.76
N SER A 26 21.83 8.39 4.51
CA SER A 26 21.80 8.42 5.96
C SER A 26 23.07 9.01 6.53
N SER A 27 22.97 9.63 7.72
CA SER A 27 24.14 10.00 8.54
C SER A 27 24.87 8.77 9.12
N ILE A 28 24.20 7.62 9.14
CA ILE A 28 24.76 6.31 9.51
C ILE A 28 24.97 5.53 8.21
N PRO A 29 26.20 5.40 7.69
CA PRO A 29 26.45 4.76 6.39
C PRO A 29 25.95 3.31 6.30
N ALA A 30 25.94 2.58 7.43
CA ALA A 30 25.45 1.22 7.50
C ALA A 30 23.97 1.08 7.07
N LEU A 31 23.13 2.10 7.30
CA LEU A 31 21.72 2.11 6.89
C LEU A 31 21.50 2.26 5.35
N GLU A 32 22.54 2.61 4.60
CA GLU A 32 22.50 2.55 3.12
C GLU A 32 22.82 1.14 2.60
N GLY A 33 23.02 0.19 3.52
CA GLY A 33 23.34 -1.19 3.26
C GLY A 33 22.27 -2.18 3.74
N ILE A 34 22.47 -3.42 3.33
CA ILE A 34 21.76 -4.59 3.83
C ILE A 34 22.66 -5.26 4.86
N LEU A 35 22.14 -5.49 6.06
CA LEU A 35 22.77 -6.31 7.06
C LEU A 35 22.56 -7.79 6.70
N LEU A 36 23.62 -8.55 6.59
CA LEU A 36 23.64 -10.01 6.45
C LEU A 36 24.09 -10.60 7.77
N GLU A 37 23.31 -11.51 8.33
CA GLU A 37 23.60 -12.26 9.54
C GLU A 37 23.56 -13.75 9.21
N CYS A 38 24.69 -14.42 9.37
CA CYS A 38 24.85 -15.84 9.11
C CYS A 38 24.92 -16.60 10.44
N GLY A 39 23.96 -17.51 10.67
CA GLY A 39 23.84 -18.35 11.85
C GLY A 39 23.26 -19.71 11.47
N GLU A 40 22.08 -20.06 11.94
CA GLU A 40 21.33 -21.26 11.51
C GLU A 40 20.86 -21.19 10.05
N GLY A 41 20.87 -20.00 9.46
CA GLY A 41 20.54 -19.67 8.08
C GLY A 41 21.08 -18.29 7.73
N LEU A 42 20.70 -17.77 6.58
CA LEU A 42 21.06 -16.42 6.15
C LEU A 42 19.88 -15.48 6.41
N ARG A 43 20.05 -14.55 7.34
CA ARG A 43 19.10 -13.47 7.61
C ARG A 43 19.59 -12.19 6.95
N LEU A 44 18.70 -11.52 6.22
CA LEU A 44 18.94 -10.23 5.63
C LEU A 44 18.02 -9.19 6.28
N SER A 45 18.56 -7.99 6.54
CA SER A 45 17.78 -6.88 7.09
C SER A 45 18.10 -5.57 6.36
N GLY A 46 17.04 -4.80 6.07
CA GLY A 46 17.11 -3.41 5.62
C GLY A 46 16.36 -2.52 6.61
N TYR A 47 16.90 -1.34 6.95
CA TYR A 47 16.30 -0.44 7.92
C TYR A 47 16.59 1.03 7.58
N ASN A 48 15.58 1.90 7.67
CA ASN A 48 15.70 3.34 7.45
C ASN A 48 15.26 4.19 8.64
N MET A 49 15.25 3.61 9.84
CA MET A 49 14.79 4.21 11.11
C MET A 49 13.27 4.40 11.23
N GLN A 50 12.49 4.24 10.15
CA GLN A 50 11.03 4.31 10.15
C GLN A 50 10.40 2.95 9.85
N THR A 51 10.97 2.25 8.88
CA THR A 51 10.53 0.93 8.44
C THR A 51 11.74 0.01 8.35
N GLY A 52 11.62 -1.18 8.91
CA GLY A 52 12.58 -2.27 8.78
C GLY A 52 11.93 -3.46 8.08
N ILE A 53 12.67 -4.10 7.20
CA ILE A 53 12.27 -5.38 6.60
C ILE A 53 13.37 -6.38 6.89
N ARG A 54 12.97 -7.53 7.41
CA ARG A 54 13.85 -8.67 7.71
C ARG A 54 13.30 -9.90 7.00
N THR A 55 14.18 -10.69 6.42
CA THR A 55 13.81 -11.98 5.84
C THR A 55 14.90 -13.01 6.10
N THR A 56 14.52 -14.27 6.24
CA THR A 56 15.44 -15.39 6.44
C THR A 56 15.32 -16.34 5.27
N VAL A 57 16.43 -16.79 4.73
CA VAL A 57 16.48 -17.77 3.64
C VAL A 57 17.35 -18.96 4.03
N GLU A 58 17.04 -20.11 3.49
CA GLU A 58 17.86 -21.31 3.66
C GLU A 58 19.22 -21.10 2.99
N ALA A 59 20.27 -21.32 3.75
CA ALA A 59 21.65 -21.23 3.29
C ALA A 59 22.53 -22.22 4.04
N ALA A 60 23.49 -22.80 3.38
CA ALA A 60 24.54 -23.59 4.02
C ALA A 60 25.60 -22.64 4.58
N VAL A 61 25.52 -22.36 5.89
CA VAL A 61 26.46 -21.49 6.60
C VAL A 61 27.62 -22.32 7.13
N SER A 62 28.85 -21.98 6.70
CA SER A 62 30.08 -22.63 7.19
C SER A 62 30.84 -21.78 8.19
N GLU A 63 30.67 -20.45 8.15
CA GLU A 63 31.25 -19.53 9.13
C GLU A 63 30.19 -18.48 9.50
N ALA A 64 29.78 -18.51 10.79
CA ALA A 64 28.81 -17.58 11.35
C ALA A 64 29.39 -16.18 11.55
N GLY A 65 28.57 -15.15 11.39
CA GLY A 65 28.95 -13.76 11.61
C GLY A 65 28.02 -12.80 10.91
N HIS A 66 28.39 -11.54 10.85
CA HIS A 66 27.58 -10.47 10.28
C HIS A 66 28.41 -9.48 9.47
N ILE A 67 27.81 -8.88 8.46
CA ILE A 67 28.42 -7.88 7.59
C ILE A 67 27.34 -7.01 6.94
N VAL A 68 27.68 -5.77 6.62
CA VAL A 68 26.81 -4.87 5.86
C VAL A 68 27.34 -4.65 4.46
N LEU A 69 26.45 -4.79 3.47
CA LEU A 69 26.76 -4.52 2.06
C LEU A 69 25.92 -3.39 1.52
N ASN A 70 26.52 -2.49 0.73
CA ASN A 70 25.76 -1.46 0.04
C ASN A 70 24.62 -2.07 -0.77
N ALA A 71 23.38 -1.70 -0.45
CA ALA A 71 22.18 -2.36 -0.97
C ALA A 71 22.07 -2.29 -2.50
N ARG A 72 22.37 -1.13 -3.09
CA ARG A 72 22.27 -0.94 -4.55
C ARG A 72 23.27 -1.84 -5.28
N LEU A 73 24.52 -1.84 -4.84
CA LEU A 73 25.57 -2.60 -5.51
C LEU A 73 25.37 -4.11 -5.31
N PHE A 74 25.01 -4.52 -4.08
CA PHE A 74 24.75 -5.93 -3.82
C PHE A 74 23.57 -6.44 -4.63
N GLY A 75 22.46 -5.68 -4.70
CA GLY A 75 21.33 -6.01 -5.55
C GLY A 75 21.67 -6.09 -7.04
N GLU A 76 22.55 -5.19 -7.56
CA GLU A 76 23.04 -5.26 -8.93
C GLU A 76 23.91 -6.50 -9.20
N MET A 77 24.78 -6.86 -8.26
CA MET A 77 25.64 -8.04 -8.36
C MET A 77 24.76 -9.31 -8.41
N ILE A 78 23.87 -9.51 -7.43
CA ILE A 78 23.03 -10.71 -7.35
C ILE A 78 22.14 -10.84 -8.60
N ARG A 79 21.54 -9.75 -9.07
CA ARG A 79 20.67 -9.77 -10.25
C ARG A 79 21.37 -10.22 -11.53
N ARG A 80 22.69 -9.97 -11.66
CA ARG A 80 23.47 -10.27 -12.85
C ARG A 80 24.18 -11.62 -12.82
N LEU A 81 24.16 -12.31 -11.68
CA LEU A 81 24.70 -13.64 -11.58
C LEU A 81 23.88 -14.65 -12.41
N PRO A 82 24.51 -15.73 -12.89
CA PRO A 82 23.79 -16.85 -13.48
C PRO A 82 22.90 -17.54 -12.44
N ASP A 83 21.94 -18.33 -12.90
CA ASP A 83 21.05 -19.10 -12.01
C ASP A 83 21.75 -20.36 -11.52
N ASP A 84 22.54 -20.22 -10.46
CA ASP A 84 23.35 -21.27 -9.85
C ASP A 84 23.54 -20.98 -8.35
N MET A 85 24.35 -21.80 -7.67
CA MET A 85 24.72 -21.59 -6.27
C MET A 85 25.66 -20.39 -6.12
N VAL A 86 25.26 -19.48 -5.26
CA VAL A 86 26.08 -18.35 -4.85
C VAL A 86 26.91 -18.74 -3.64
N THR A 87 28.21 -18.55 -3.71
CA THR A 87 29.14 -18.67 -2.57
C THR A 87 29.59 -17.29 -2.17
N PHE A 88 29.43 -16.98 -0.90
CA PHE A 88 29.80 -15.71 -0.27
C PHE A 88 30.87 -15.94 0.78
N GLU A 89 31.91 -15.13 0.74
CA GLU A 89 32.99 -15.12 1.73
C GLU A 89 33.33 -13.67 2.13
N ALA A 90 33.49 -13.41 3.41
CA ALA A 90 34.02 -12.14 3.91
C ALA A 90 35.12 -12.39 4.94
N ASP A 91 36.23 -11.68 4.77
CA ASP A 91 37.36 -11.74 5.72
C ASP A 91 37.15 -10.78 6.91
N ASP A 92 38.09 -10.81 7.85
CA ASP A 92 38.09 -9.96 9.07
C ASP A 92 38.31 -8.47 8.74
N LYS A 93 38.69 -8.13 7.52
CA LYS A 93 38.83 -6.74 7.01
C LYS A 93 37.63 -6.30 6.20
N PHE A 94 36.54 -7.09 6.22
CA PHE A 94 35.32 -6.89 5.46
C PHE A 94 35.52 -6.92 3.93
N ASN A 95 36.59 -7.54 3.41
CA ASN A 95 36.68 -7.80 1.98
C ASN A 95 35.76 -8.96 1.64
N VAL A 96 34.83 -8.71 0.73
CA VAL A 96 33.80 -9.67 0.30
C VAL A 96 34.16 -10.23 -1.05
N LYS A 97 34.09 -11.56 -1.18
CA LYS A 97 34.15 -12.29 -2.43
C LYS A 97 32.84 -13.03 -2.66
N LEU A 98 32.23 -12.82 -3.81
CA LEU A 98 30.99 -13.42 -4.23
C LEU A 98 31.22 -14.17 -5.52
N ASN A 99 31.00 -15.49 -5.52
CA ASN A 99 31.19 -16.35 -6.70
C ASN A 99 29.87 -17.05 -7.07
N CYS A 100 29.64 -17.24 -8.37
CA CYS A 100 28.54 -18.01 -8.90
C CYS A 100 28.89 -18.50 -10.31
N GLY A 101 29.05 -19.81 -10.50
CA GLY A 101 29.66 -20.37 -11.71
C GLY A 101 31.05 -19.74 -11.97
N ASP A 102 31.26 -19.23 -13.18
CA ASP A 102 32.49 -18.54 -13.58
C ASP A 102 32.52 -17.05 -13.18
N ALA A 103 31.41 -16.51 -12.68
CA ALA A 103 31.33 -15.10 -12.29
C ALA A 103 31.88 -14.89 -10.87
N SER A 104 32.70 -13.86 -10.70
CA SER A 104 33.29 -13.48 -9.40
C SER A 104 33.24 -11.97 -9.23
N PHE A 105 32.86 -11.53 -8.03
CA PHE A 105 32.90 -10.12 -7.62
C PHE A 105 33.70 -10.01 -6.34
N GLU A 106 34.51 -8.96 -6.24
CA GLU A 106 35.22 -8.61 -5.01
C GLU A 106 34.88 -7.17 -4.65
N ARG A 107 34.48 -6.95 -3.39
CA ARG A 107 34.06 -5.63 -2.89
C ARG A 107 34.32 -5.48 -1.39
N PRO A 108 34.63 -4.25 -0.92
CA PRO A 108 34.60 -3.97 0.49
C PRO A 108 33.15 -3.97 1.00
N GLY A 109 32.93 -4.57 2.16
CA GLY A 109 31.74 -4.40 3.00
C GLY A 109 32.00 -3.40 4.12
N LEU A 110 31.07 -3.29 5.06
CA LEU A 110 31.15 -2.46 6.26
C LEU A 110 30.94 -3.33 7.51
N SER A 111 31.51 -2.89 8.64
CA SER A 111 31.16 -3.49 9.92
C SER A 111 29.65 -3.36 10.18
N ALA A 112 29.09 -4.34 10.85
CA ALA A 112 27.72 -4.30 11.32
C ALA A 112 27.57 -3.64 12.71
N ASP A 113 28.68 -3.27 13.36
CA ASP A 113 28.66 -2.72 14.74
C ASP A 113 27.83 -1.43 14.86
N ASP A 114 27.81 -0.62 13.79
CA ASP A 114 27.05 0.61 13.73
C ASP A 114 25.64 0.43 13.13
N TYR A 115 25.23 -0.81 12.80
CA TYR A 115 23.90 -1.05 12.24
C TYR A 115 22.86 -1.06 13.36
N PRO A 116 21.87 -0.14 13.36
CA PRO A 116 20.88 -0.10 14.44
C PRO A 116 20.01 -1.35 14.44
N GLU A 117 19.73 -1.87 15.62
CA GLU A 117 18.81 -3.00 15.78
C GLU A 117 17.39 -2.62 15.31
N LEU A 118 16.71 -3.54 14.64
CA LEU A 118 15.31 -3.40 14.34
C LEU A 118 14.51 -3.42 15.65
N PRO A 119 13.46 -2.56 15.77
CA PRO A 119 12.62 -2.56 16.96
C PRO A 119 11.98 -3.92 17.22
N GLU A 120 11.96 -4.32 18.47
CA GLU A 120 11.13 -5.44 18.90
C GLU A 120 9.67 -5.00 19.01
N VAL A 121 8.75 -5.86 18.63
CA VAL A 121 7.31 -5.62 18.71
C VAL A 121 6.73 -6.52 19.80
N ASP A 122 6.29 -5.88 20.90
CA ASP A 122 5.57 -6.59 21.95
C ASP A 122 4.27 -7.17 21.37
N ASP A 123 4.06 -8.46 21.50
CA ASP A 123 2.86 -9.14 21.00
C ASP A 123 1.67 -8.89 21.94
N GLN A 124 1.00 -7.74 21.80
CA GLN A 124 -0.16 -7.36 22.60
C GLN A 124 -1.49 -7.75 21.95
N PHE A 125 -1.56 -7.54 20.66
CA PHE A 125 -2.75 -7.80 19.84
C PHE A 125 -2.30 -8.28 18.48
N SER A 126 -2.91 -9.34 17.99
CA SER A 126 -2.62 -9.82 16.64
C SER A 126 -3.88 -10.26 15.88
N VAL A 127 -3.79 -10.25 14.58
CA VAL A 127 -4.79 -10.76 13.66
C VAL A 127 -4.10 -11.47 12.51
N THR A 128 -4.64 -12.59 12.11
CA THR A 128 -4.12 -13.40 11.01
C THR A 128 -5.17 -13.52 9.93
N LEU A 129 -4.77 -13.27 8.68
CA LEU A 129 -5.64 -13.35 7.52
C LEU A 129 -4.82 -13.77 6.30
N GLU A 130 -5.50 -14.08 5.19
CA GLU A 130 -4.82 -14.45 3.94
C GLU A 130 -4.04 -13.26 3.36
N GLN A 131 -2.84 -13.54 2.82
CA GLN A 131 -2.00 -12.51 2.19
C GLN A 131 -2.72 -11.80 1.05
N ARG A 132 -3.43 -12.54 0.18
CA ARG A 132 -4.22 -11.94 -0.91
C ARG A 132 -5.29 -10.98 -0.38
N THR A 133 -5.93 -11.30 0.73
CA THR A 133 -6.98 -10.48 1.33
C THR A 133 -6.40 -9.16 1.85
N LEU A 134 -5.30 -9.21 2.64
CA LEU A 134 -4.64 -8.00 3.11
C LEU A 134 -4.13 -7.14 1.95
N LYS A 135 -3.50 -7.76 0.95
CA LYS A 135 -3.02 -7.09 -0.26
C LYS A 135 -4.15 -6.38 -1.00
N ALA A 136 -5.30 -7.05 -1.19
CA ALA A 136 -6.48 -6.47 -1.82
C ALA A 136 -7.03 -5.29 -1.00
N MET A 137 -7.15 -5.43 0.33
CA MET A 137 -7.61 -4.34 1.21
C MET A 137 -6.69 -3.12 1.13
N ILE A 138 -5.38 -3.31 1.14
CA ILE A 138 -4.41 -2.22 0.99
C ILE A 138 -4.59 -1.54 -0.37
N ASN A 139 -4.60 -2.30 -1.45
CA ASN A 139 -4.76 -1.76 -2.81
C ASN A 139 -6.05 -0.95 -2.96
N GLN A 140 -7.16 -1.45 -2.41
CA GLN A 140 -8.49 -0.86 -2.50
C GLN A 140 -8.71 0.35 -1.57
N THR A 141 -7.77 0.67 -0.68
CA THR A 141 -7.90 1.81 0.25
C THR A 141 -6.77 2.83 0.16
N SER A 142 -5.55 2.40 -0.15
CA SER A 142 -4.34 3.25 -0.14
C SER A 142 -4.42 4.45 -1.08
N PHE A 143 -5.23 4.40 -2.14
CA PHE A 143 -5.43 5.54 -3.04
C PHE A 143 -6.02 6.77 -2.35
N ALA A 144 -6.71 6.60 -1.22
CA ALA A 144 -7.31 7.66 -0.42
C ALA A 144 -6.42 8.13 0.75
N VAL A 145 -5.22 7.58 0.91
CA VAL A 145 -4.25 8.06 1.91
C VAL A 145 -3.78 9.47 1.56
N SER A 146 -3.73 10.35 2.55
CA SER A 146 -3.29 11.73 2.36
C SER A 146 -1.79 11.82 2.13
N VAL A 147 -1.39 12.71 1.22
CA VAL A 147 0.00 13.12 1.03
C VAL A 147 0.35 14.39 1.83
N ASN A 148 -0.62 14.95 2.56
CA ASN A 148 -0.46 16.18 3.32
C ASN A 148 0.07 15.88 4.74
N GLU A 149 1.33 16.17 4.98
CA GLU A 149 1.99 15.96 6.27
C GLU A 149 1.52 16.91 7.39
N ALA A 150 0.72 17.93 7.09
CA ALA A 150 0.13 18.80 8.13
C ALA A 150 -0.85 18.04 9.03
N ARG A 151 -1.35 16.88 8.59
CA ARG A 151 -2.16 15.94 9.38
C ARG A 151 -1.56 14.54 9.28
N PRO A 152 -0.49 14.25 10.01
CA PRO A 152 0.27 13.00 9.86
C PRO A 152 -0.58 11.74 10.01
N ILE A 153 -1.61 11.77 10.89
CA ILE A 153 -2.49 10.62 11.10
C ILE A 153 -3.24 10.17 9.84
N HIS A 154 -3.49 11.09 8.89
CA HIS A 154 -4.13 10.78 7.61
C HIS A 154 -3.15 10.34 6.52
N THR A 155 -1.83 10.37 6.79
CA THR A 155 -0.83 9.81 5.87
C THR A 155 -0.72 8.29 5.97
N GLY A 156 -1.63 7.67 6.69
CA GLY A 156 -1.78 6.23 6.81
C GLY A 156 -3.23 5.80 6.73
N ALA A 157 -3.46 4.50 6.88
CA ALA A 157 -4.78 3.91 6.95
C ALA A 157 -5.08 3.37 8.34
N LEU A 158 -6.30 3.58 8.80
CA LEU A 158 -6.83 3.02 10.03
C LEU A 158 -7.17 1.55 9.83
N PHE A 159 -6.76 0.71 10.74
CA PHE A 159 -7.20 -0.66 10.93
C PHE A 159 -8.07 -0.71 12.19
N GLU A 160 -9.33 -1.08 12.05
CA GLU A 160 -10.26 -1.40 13.15
C GLU A 160 -10.53 -2.88 13.14
N ILE A 161 -10.11 -3.59 14.20
CA ILE A 161 -10.34 -5.01 14.39
C ILE A 161 -11.38 -5.17 15.50
N SER A 162 -12.43 -5.94 15.23
CA SER A 162 -13.51 -6.22 16.18
C SER A 162 -14.15 -7.58 15.88
N ASP A 163 -15.13 -7.98 16.68
CA ASP A 163 -15.97 -9.15 16.45
C ASP A 163 -16.67 -9.18 15.07
N LYS A 164 -16.75 -8.03 14.39
CA LYS A 164 -17.31 -7.92 13.03
C LYS A 164 -16.28 -8.12 11.93
N GLY A 165 -15.00 -8.31 12.27
CA GLY A 165 -13.91 -8.46 11.34
C GLY A 165 -12.95 -7.29 11.32
N LEU A 166 -12.19 -7.16 10.23
CA LEU A 166 -11.26 -6.08 9.95
C LEU A 166 -11.92 -5.01 9.07
N THR A 167 -11.89 -3.78 9.52
CA THR A 167 -12.22 -2.61 8.70
C THR A 167 -10.97 -1.78 8.47
N MET A 168 -10.63 -1.51 7.22
CA MET A 168 -9.53 -0.64 6.82
C MET A 168 -10.08 0.65 6.23
N VAL A 169 -9.59 1.81 6.68
CA VAL A 169 -10.10 3.13 6.26
C VAL A 169 -8.95 4.08 5.93
N ALA A 170 -9.02 4.74 4.79
CA ALA A 170 -8.10 5.82 4.41
C ALA A 170 -8.88 7.08 4.03
N VAL A 171 -8.32 8.27 4.34
CA VAL A 171 -8.94 9.57 4.07
C VAL A 171 -7.88 10.62 3.72
N ASP A 172 -8.21 11.56 2.82
CA ASP A 172 -7.34 12.70 2.49
C ASP A 172 -8.03 14.07 2.68
N GLY A 173 -9.26 14.08 3.20
CA GLY A 173 -10.09 15.27 3.40
C GLY A 173 -10.98 15.61 2.20
N PHE A 174 -10.85 14.94 1.07
CA PHE A 174 -11.69 15.09 -0.12
C PHE A 174 -12.35 13.78 -0.55
N ARG A 175 -11.83 12.66 -0.09
CA ARG A 175 -12.33 11.32 -0.34
C ARG A 175 -12.05 10.41 0.85
N LEU A 176 -12.81 9.33 0.91
CA LEU A 176 -12.66 8.25 1.88
C LEU A 176 -12.75 6.92 1.14
N ALA A 177 -11.90 5.99 1.49
CA ALA A 177 -12.01 4.60 1.08
C ALA A 177 -12.09 3.71 2.31
N LEU A 178 -13.06 2.81 2.29
CA LEU A 178 -13.30 1.84 3.35
C LEU A 178 -13.44 0.46 2.75
N ARG A 179 -12.79 -0.52 3.36
CA ARG A 179 -12.88 -1.94 3.01
C ARG A 179 -13.12 -2.77 4.27
N ARG A 180 -14.00 -3.78 4.20
CA ARG A 180 -14.30 -4.69 5.30
C ARG A 180 -14.09 -6.13 4.88
N GLU A 181 -13.51 -6.91 5.79
CA GLU A 181 -13.38 -8.35 5.66
C GLU A 181 -13.75 -9.03 6.98
N PRO A 182 -14.52 -10.12 6.93
CA PRO A 182 -14.74 -10.94 8.11
C PRO A 182 -13.41 -11.58 8.54
N LEU A 183 -13.26 -11.83 9.83
CA LEU A 183 -12.12 -12.51 10.39
C LEU A 183 -12.59 -13.77 11.12
N GLU A 184 -11.86 -14.85 10.96
CA GLU A 184 -12.18 -16.11 11.65
C GLU A 184 -11.65 -16.12 13.08
N HIS A 185 -10.52 -15.42 13.33
CA HIS A 185 -9.87 -15.41 14.63
C HIS A 185 -9.19 -14.06 14.92
N ILE A 186 -9.29 -13.64 16.19
CA ILE A 186 -8.71 -12.38 16.69
C ILE A 186 -8.08 -12.69 18.05
N ASP A 187 -6.77 -12.43 18.19
CA ASP A 187 -6.05 -12.54 19.46
C ASP A 187 -6.01 -11.18 20.17
N GLY A 188 -6.35 -11.18 21.46
CA GLY A 188 -6.29 -9.99 22.31
C GLY A 188 -7.54 -9.12 22.32
N GLY A 189 -8.61 -9.50 21.59
CA GLY A 189 -9.89 -8.75 21.55
C GLY A 189 -9.88 -7.60 20.52
N ALA A 190 -10.82 -6.66 20.67
CA ALA A 190 -10.95 -5.54 19.74
C ALA A 190 -9.83 -4.50 19.94
N PHE A 191 -9.21 -4.08 18.84
CA PHE A 191 -8.14 -3.07 18.84
C PHE A 191 -8.13 -2.25 17.55
N LYS A 192 -7.38 -1.15 17.56
CA LYS A 192 -7.24 -0.27 16.39
C LYS A 192 -5.87 0.39 16.35
N PHE A 193 -5.38 0.63 15.16
CA PHE A 193 -4.14 1.38 14.92
C PHE A 193 -4.18 2.06 13.55
N VAL A 194 -3.24 2.98 13.33
CA VAL A 194 -3.02 3.58 12.01
C VAL A 194 -1.64 3.19 11.52
N ALA A 195 -1.61 2.49 10.38
CA ALA A 195 -0.38 2.09 9.70
C ALA A 195 0.02 3.16 8.67
N PRO A 196 1.30 3.57 8.60
CA PRO A 196 1.78 4.52 7.59
C PRO A 196 1.54 4.00 6.18
N GLY A 197 1.05 4.85 5.28
CA GLY A 197 0.82 4.49 3.88
C GLY A 197 2.08 4.03 3.16
N ALA A 198 3.23 4.62 3.48
CA ALA A 198 4.52 4.17 2.94
C ALA A 198 4.85 2.72 3.34
N ALA A 199 4.58 2.34 4.60
CA ALA A 199 4.77 0.97 5.06
C ALA A 199 3.77 0.01 4.39
N LEU A 200 2.49 0.41 4.27
CA LEU A 200 1.46 -0.39 3.61
C LEU A 200 1.79 -0.66 2.14
N ASN A 201 2.35 0.30 1.42
CA ASN A 201 2.82 0.09 0.04
C ASN A 201 3.93 -0.98 -0.05
N GLU A 202 4.73 -1.15 1.00
CA GLU A 202 5.74 -2.22 1.04
C GLU A 202 5.13 -3.55 1.51
N VAL A 203 4.15 -3.52 2.44
CA VAL A 203 3.37 -4.72 2.83
C VAL A 203 2.66 -5.32 1.61
N GLU A 204 2.03 -4.48 0.77
CA GLU A 204 1.36 -4.92 -0.47
C GLU A 204 2.32 -5.71 -1.40
N LYS A 205 3.59 -5.30 -1.47
CA LYS A 205 4.60 -5.95 -2.31
C LYS A 205 5.20 -7.21 -1.68
N ILE A 206 5.17 -7.31 -0.34
CA ILE A 206 5.64 -8.49 0.41
C ILE A 206 4.58 -9.59 0.36
N CYS A 207 3.31 -9.23 0.49
CA CYS A 207 2.21 -10.17 0.42
C CYS A 207 2.09 -10.76 -0.99
N ALA A 208 2.07 -12.09 -1.07
CA ALA A 208 1.76 -12.83 -2.28
C ALA A 208 0.26 -12.80 -2.59
N ASP A 209 -0.10 -13.21 -3.79
CA ASP A 209 -1.50 -13.39 -4.19
C ASP A 209 -1.92 -14.86 -3.97
N THR A 210 -1.82 -15.28 -2.70
CA THR A 210 -2.05 -16.66 -2.27
C THR A 210 -2.91 -16.69 -0.99
N ASP A 211 -3.36 -17.89 -0.62
CA ASP A 211 -4.07 -18.18 0.63
C ASP A 211 -3.13 -18.33 1.83
N ASP A 212 -1.81 -18.22 1.62
CA ASP A 212 -0.87 -18.22 2.73
C ASP A 212 -1.22 -17.10 3.71
N MET A 213 -0.96 -17.34 4.98
CA MET A 213 -1.37 -16.40 6.03
C MET A 213 -0.35 -15.28 6.20
N VAL A 214 -0.85 -14.11 6.58
CA VAL A 214 -0.08 -12.99 7.11
C VAL A 214 -0.60 -12.64 8.49
N THR A 215 0.32 -12.46 9.43
CA THR A 215 0.00 -12.01 10.78
C THR A 215 0.33 -10.53 10.93
N VAL A 216 -0.63 -9.76 11.43
CA VAL A 216 -0.47 -8.33 11.73
C VAL A 216 -0.49 -8.16 13.22
N THR A 217 0.63 -7.74 13.79
CA THR A 217 0.81 -7.56 15.23
C THR A 217 0.89 -6.08 15.58
N GLN A 218 0.12 -5.66 16.58
CA GLN A 218 0.21 -4.33 17.17
C GLN A 218 0.96 -4.40 18.50
N GLY A 219 2.11 -3.74 18.57
CA GLY A 219 2.77 -3.40 19.82
C GLY A 219 2.45 -1.97 20.30
N LYS A 220 3.16 -1.53 21.35
CA LYS A 220 2.96 -0.18 21.93
C LYS A 220 3.22 0.94 20.94
N ARG A 221 4.30 0.87 20.16
CA ARG A 221 4.75 1.93 19.23
C ARG A 221 4.93 1.43 17.81
N HIS A 222 5.09 0.13 17.62
CA HIS A 222 5.40 -0.47 16.34
C HIS A 222 4.32 -1.46 15.92
N LEU A 223 4.25 -1.66 14.62
CA LEU A 223 3.44 -2.67 13.95
C LEU A 223 4.39 -3.65 13.29
N MET A 224 4.03 -4.91 13.27
CA MET A 224 4.72 -5.95 12.51
C MET A 224 3.74 -6.63 11.56
N PHE A 225 4.17 -6.83 10.34
CA PHE A 225 3.49 -7.61 9.31
C PHE A 225 4.40 -8.79 8.97
N GLU A 226 3.95 -9.99 9.26
CA GLU A 226 4.73 -11.21 9.06
C GLU A 226 4.07 -12.08 8.00
N ALA A 227 4.75 -12.24 6.85
CA ALA A 227 4.32 -13.05 5.72
C ALA A 227 5.41 -14.11 5.44
N GLY A 228 5.17 -15.34 5.86
CA GLY A 228 6.16 -16.41 5.78
C GLY A 228 7.45 -16.05 6.54
N ALA A 229 8.58 -16.12 5.88
CA ALA A 229 9.90 -15.79 6.45
C ALA A 229 10.22 -14.29 6.46
N THR A 230 9.31 -13.44 5.95
CA THR A 230 9.55 -12.00 5.82
C THR A 230 8.72 -11.22 6.82
N GLN A 231 9.37 -10.34 7.57
CA GLN A 231 8.77 -9.44 8.56
C GLN A 231 9.01 -7.99 8.13
N LEU A 232 7.95 -7.19 8.10
CA LEU A 232 8.03 -5.74 8.00
C LEU A 232 7.65 -5.14 9.35
N ILE A 233 8.51 -4.28 9.88
CA ILE A 233 8.28 -3.57 11.14
C ILE A 233 8.25 -2.08 10.83
N CYS A 234 7.22 -1.37 11.30
CA CYS A 234 7.13 0.06 11.14
C CYS A 234 6.58 0.73 12.40
N ARG A 235 6.87 2.02 12.58
CA ARG A 235 6.26 2.81 13.64
C ARG A 235 4.82 3.12 13.28
N ARG A 236 3.87 2.87 14.20
CA ARG A 236 2.46 3.27 13.99
C ARG A 236 2.33 4.79 14.03
N LEU A 237 1.34 5.34 13.32
CA LEU A 237 1.02 6.74 13.44
C LEU A 237 0.21 6.98 14.72
N GLU A 238 0.56 8.03 15.44
CA GLU A 238 -0.10 8.44 16.69
C GLU A 238 -1.04 9.61 16.43
N GLY A 239 -2.15 9.66 17.16
CA GLY A 239 -3.16 10.70 17.06
C GLY A 239 -4.57 10.13 16.93
N GLU A 240 -5.55 11.03 16.88
CA GLU A 240 -6.95 10.68 16.69
C GLU A 240 -7.28 10.67 15.19
N PHE A 241 -7.72 9.51 14.69
CA PHE A 241 -8.21 9.39 13.32
C PHE A 241 -9.60 9.99 13.21
N LEU A 242 -9.97 10.48 12.01
CA LEU A 242 -11.31 11.03 11.74
C LEU A 242 -12.41 10.04 12.17
N ASP A 243 -13.43 10.54 12.85
CA ASP A 243 -14.67 9.79 13.05
C ASP A 243 -15.40 9.65 11.70
N TYR A 244 -14.95 8.67 10.93
CA TYR A 244 -15.41 8.44 9.57
C TYR A 244 -16.87 7.97 9.54
N LYS A 245 -17.35 7.32 10.60
CA LYS A 245 -18.73 6.81 10.67
C LYS A 245 -19.73 7.98 10.65
N ASN A 246 -19.43 9.07 11.34
CA ASN A 246 -20.23 10.29 11.32
C ASN A 246 -20.02 11.15 10.06
N ALA A 247 -18.92 10.94 9.33
CA ALA A 247 -18.65 11.65 8.08
C ALA A 247 -19.38 11.08 6.86
N ILE A 248 -19.81 9.81 6.92
CA ILE A 248 -20.51 9.13 5.83
C ILE A 248 -22.01 9.49 5.91
N PRO A 249 -22.60 10.10 4.85
CA PRO A 249 -24.02 10.40 4.83
C PRO A 249 -24.86 9.11 4.88
N THR A 250 -25.91 9.15 5.68
CA THR A 250 -26.84 8.01 5.82
C THR A 250 -28.05 8.07 4.88
N THR A 251 -28.27 9.24 4.24
CA THR A 251 -29.41 9.46 3.34
C THR A 251 -28.94 9.93 1.97
N ASN A 252 -29.08 9.07 0.99
CA ASN A 252 -28.73 9.34 -0.41
C ASN A 252 -29.84 8.78 -1.31
N PRO A 253 -30.90 9.57 -1.58
CA PRO A 253 -32.12 9.08 -2.23
C PRO A 253 -31.94 8.75 -3.71
N ILE A 254 -30.95 9.32 -4.39
CA ILE A 254 -30.69 9.07 -5.81
C ILE A 254 -29.70 7.93 -5.93
N CYS A 255 -30.09 6.85 -6.60
CA CYS A 255 -29.27 5.66 -6.77
C CYS A 255 -29.06 5.36 -8.26
N ILE A 256 -27.81 5.14 -8.64
CA ILE A 256 -27.40 4.89 -10.03
C ILE A 256 -26.44 3.72 -10.07
N GLU A 257 -26.72 2.73 -10.92
CA GLU A 257 -25.82 1.63 -11.21
C GLU A 257 -24.98 1.96 -12.44
N VAL A 258 -23.68 1.75 -12.31
CA VAL A 258 -22.68 2.15 -13.30
C VAL A 258 -21.74 0.99 -13.59
N ASP A 259 -21.53 0.69 -14.86
CA ASP A 259 -20.41 -0.14 -15.29
C ASP A 259 -19.10 0.63 -15.13
N ASN A 260 -18.21 0.11 -14.30
CA ASN A 260 -16.96 0.77 -13.93
C ASN A 260 -16.08 1.09 -15.12
N LYS A 261 -15.90 0.12 -16.02
CA LYS A 261 -15.03 0.27 -17.18
C LYS A 261 -15.56 1.39 -18.10
N THR A 262 -16.83 1.36 -18.43
CA THR A 262 -17.47 2.36 -19.30
C THR A 262 -17.37 3.76 -18.69
N MET A 263 -17.61 3.89 -17.39
CA MET A 263 -17.53 5.18 -16.68
C MET A 263 -16.10 5.72 -16.63
N ILE A 264 -15.12 4.87 -16.35
CA ILE A 264 -13.68 5.24 -16.33
C ILE A 264 -13.25 5.71 -17.74
N GLU A 265 -13.62 4.98 -18.78
CA GLU A 265 -13.30 5.35 -20.17
C GLU A 265 -13.90 6.70 -20.56
N SER A 266 -15.15 6.98 -20.14
CA SER A 266 -15.81 8.25 -20.38
C SER A 266 -15.15 9.40 -19.60
N LEU A 267 -14.83 9.18 -18.33
CA LEU A 267 -14.10 10.15 -17.52
C LEU A 267 -12.71 10.44 -18.10
N ASP A 268 -12.02 9.43 -18.58
CA ASP A 268 -10.68 9.58 -19.19
C ASP A 268 -10.75 10.47 -20.44
N ARG A 269 -11.71 10.22 -21.34
CA ARG A 269 -11.92 11.06 -22.55
C ARG A 269 -12.21 12.52 -22.20
N VAL A 270 -13.09 12.78 -21.24
CA VAL A 270 -13.43 14.15 -20.82
C VAL A 270 -12.25 14.83 -20.10
N SER A 271 -11.41 14.04 -19.44
CA SER A 271 -10.26 14.55 -18.68
C SER A 271 -9.12 15.08 -19.54
N VAL A 272 -9.07 14.76 -20.83
CA VAL A 272 -7.98 15.18 -21.75
C VAL A 272 -7.80 16.70 -21.77
N VAL A 273 -8.86 17.48 -21.62
CA VAL A 273 -8.78 18.96 -21.59
C VAL A 273 -8.44 19.52 -20.20
N ILE A 274 -8.43 18.68 -19.15
CA ILE A 274 -8.13 19.09 -17.77
C ILE A 274 -6.63 18.96 -17.54
N SER A 275 -5.98 20.06 -17.18
CA SER A 275 -4.58 19.99 -16.74
C SER A 275 -4.49 19.91 -15.21
N GLU A 276 -3.44 19.28 -14.69
CA GLU A 276 -3.17 19.20 -13.25
C GLU A 276 -3.07 20.59 -12.57
N LYS A 277 -2.64 21.60 -13.33
CA LYS A 277 -2.54 22.98 -12.85
C LYS A 277 -3.89 23.67 -12.69
N LEU A 278 -4.83 23.39 -13.59
CA LEU A 278 -6.12 24.11 -13.65
C LEU A 278 -7.16 23.52 -12.69
N LYS A 279 -7.00 22.25 -12.25
CA LYS A 279 -7.92 21.55 -11.32
C LYS A 279 -9.41 21.79 -11.61
N SER A 280 -9.76 21.96 -12.89
CA SER A 280 -11.16 22.14 -13.30
C SER A 280 -11.96 20.88 -13.03
N PRO A 281 -13.18 20.99 -12.48
CA PRO A 281 -14.00 19.80 -12.24
C PRO A 281 -14.53 19.21 -13.54
N VAL A 282 -14.75 17.91 -13.55
CA VAL A 282 -15.68 17.27 -14.47
C VAL A 282 -17.10 17.53 -13.95
N ARG A 283 -17.98 18.05 -14.82
CA ARG A 283 -19.42 18.20 -14.55
C ARG A 283 -20.11 16.90 -14.97
N CYS A 284 -20.85 16.30 -14.06
CA CYS A 284 -21.63 15.10 -14.30
C CYS A 284 -23.11 15.44 -14.08
N LEU A 285 -23.90 15.44 -15.15
CA LEU A 285 -25.35 15.52 -15.09
C LEU A 285 -25.91 14.10 -15.17
N PHE A 286 -26.36 13.61 -14.04
CA PHE A 286 -26.99 12.30 -13.91
C PHE A 286 -28.46 12.37 -14.35
N SER A 287 -28.91 11.32 -15.01
CA SER A 287 -30.30 11.13 -15.41
C SER A 287 -30.66 9.64 -15.32
N GLN A 288 -31.87 9.27 -15.74
CA GLN A 288 -32.37 7.91 -15.59
C GLN A 288 -31.51 6.85 -16.29
N ASP A 289 -31.03 7.14 -17.49
CA ASP A 289 -30.37 6.15 -18.36
C ASP A 289 -28.95 6.53 -18.76
N ARG A 290 -28.48 7.70 -18.35
CA ARG A 290 -27.15 8.19 -18.73
C ARG A 290 -26.61 9.27 -17.83
N VAL A 291 -25.29 9.40 -17.82
CA VAL A 291 -24.56 10.54 -17.24
C VAL A 291 -23.95 11.35 -18.37
N TYR A 292 -24.31 12.62 -18.46
CA TYR A 292 -23.67 13.57 -19.36
C TYR A 292 -22.47 14.16 -18.65
N MET A 293 -21.29 13.93 -19.20
CA MET A 293 -20.04 14.45 -18.64
C MET A 293 -19.51 15.58 -19.50
N SER A 294 -19.00 16.62 -18.86
CA SER A 294 -18.34 17.71 -19.56
C SER A 294 -17.21 18.34 -18.73
N ALA A 295 -16.20 18.82 -19.42
CA ALA A 295 -15.15 19.64 -18.85
C ALA A 295 -14.82 20.79 -19.80
N ARG A 296 -14.65 22.00 -19.25
CA ARG A 296 -14.26 23.19 -19.99
C ARG A 296 -13.10 23.88 -19.30
N THR A 297 -12.04 24.11 -20.06
CA THR A 297 -10.82 24.74 -19.58
C THR A 297 -10.28 25.72 -20.62
N GLY A 298 -9.18 26.40 -20.33
CA GLY A 298 -8.47 27.19 -21.34
C GLY A 298 -7.90 26.37 -22.51
N ASN A 299 -7.79 25.04 -22.34
CA ASN A 299 -7.30 24.11 -23.36
C ASN A 299 -8.41 23.62 -24.31
N GLY A 300 -9.67 23.92 -24.02
CA GLY A 300 -10.81 23.49 -24.82
C GLY A 300 -11.96 22.93 -23.99
N GLU A 301 -12.89 22.30 -24.68
CA GLU A 301 -14.07 21.63 -24.11
C GLU A 301 -14.12 20.19 -24.57
N ALA A 302 -14.47 19.30 -23.64
CA ALA A 302 -14.74 17.90 -23.92
C ALA A 302 -16.10 17.50 -23.34
N ARG A 303 -16.81 16.62 -24.03
CA ARG A 303 -18.10 16.07 -23.60
C ARG A 303 -18.15 14.59 -23.93
N ASP A 304 -18.83 13.85 -23.08
CA ASP A 304 -19.10 12.42 -23.30
C ASP A 304 -20.39 11.98 -22.60
N ILE A 305 -20.87 10.81 -22.91
CA ILE A 305 -22.10 10.24 -22.36
C ILE A 305 -21.81 8.80 -21.94
N CYS A 306 -22.04 8.49 -20.65
CA CYS A 306 -21.96 7.15 -20.12
C CYS A 306 -23.38 6.60 -19.89
N PRO A 307 -23.73 5.42 -20.42
CA PRO A 307 -24.99 4.77 -20.10
C PRO A 307 -24.96 4.26 -18.65
N VAL A 308 -26.09 4.42 -17.96
CA VAL A 308 -26.28 4.00 -16.56
C VAL A 308 -27.70 3.49 -16.35
N ARG A 309 -27.98 2.93 -15.18
CA ARG A 309 -29.33 2.63 -14.70
C ARG A 309 -29.61 3.46 -13.46
N GLY A 310 -30.52 4.41 -13.56
CA GLY A 310 -30.86 5.31 -12.49
C GLY A 310 -32.34 5.33 -12.14
N ASP A 311 -32.70 6.06 -11.08
CA ASP A 311 -34.04 6.22 -10.57
C ASP A 311 -34.85 7.34 -11.27
N GLY A 312 -34.28 8.03 -12.25
CA GLY A 312 -34.93 9.04 -13.06
C GLY A 312 -34.83 10.49 -12.57
N GLN A 313 -34.17 10.72 -11.45
CA GLN A 313 -33.95 12.09 -10.95
C GLN A 313 -32.73 12.72 -11.62
N GLU A 314 -32.91 13.97 -12.11
CA GLU A 314 -31.78 14.71 -12.66
C GLU A 314 -31.01 15.45 -11.59
N LEU A 315 -29.66 15.27 -11.59
CA LEU A 315 -28.77 15.91 -10.65
C LEU A 315 -27.44 16.26 -11.30
N GLU A 316 -27.03 17.53 -11.21
CA GLU A 316 -25.70 17.95 -11.65
C GLU A 316 -24.72 18.05 -10.45
N ILE A 317 -23.57 17.38 -10.57
CA ILE A 317 -22.49 17.41 -9.57
C ILE A 317 -21.15 17.64 -10.28
N GLY A 318 -20.30 18.48 -9.69
CA GLY A 318 -18.89 18.60 -10.08
C GLY A 318 -18.00 17.67 -9.28
N PHE A 319 -17.06 17.01 -9.94
CA PHE A 319 -16.07 16.18 -9.27
C PHE A 319 -14.63 16.53 -9.68
N ASN A 320 -13.71 16.31 -8.76
CA ASN A 320 -12.33 16.14 -9.16
C ASN A 320 -12.23 14.82 -9.96
N ASN A 321 -11.84 14.92 -11.23
CA ASN A 321 -11.79 13.77 -12.15
C ASN A 321 -10.93 12.62 -11.60
N ARG A 322 -9.76 12.94 -11.03
CA ARG A 322 -8.85 11.95 -10.47
C ARG A 322 -9.47 11.21 -9.29
N TYR A 323 -10.12 11.94 -8.37
CA TYR A 323 -10.72 11.32 -7.19
C TYR A 323 -11.87 10.38 -7.54
N LEU A 324 -12.72 10.79 -8.46
CA LEU A 324 -13.80 9.93 -8.93
C LEU A 324 -13.27 8.72 -9.72
N MET A 325 -12.28 8.95 -10.59
CA MET A 325 -11.67 7.89 -11.38
C MET A 325 -10.93 6.86 -10.50
N ASP A 326 -10.20 7.30 -9.47
CA ASP A 326 -9.53 6.40 -8.52
C ASP A 326 -10.57 5.55 -7.76
N ALA A 327 -11.65 6.16 -7.26
CA ALA A 327 -12.71 5.43 -6.56
C ALA A 327 -13.35 4.33 -7.42
N LEU A 328 -13.57 4.61 -8.71
CA LEU A 328 -14.09 3.59 -9.64
C LEU A 328 -13.05 2.53 -9.99
N ARG A 329 -11.81 2.93 -10.23
CA ARG A 329 -10.70 2.02 -10.63
C ARG A 329 -10.35 1.00 -9.56
N TYR A 330 -10.40 1.41 -8.29
CA TYR A 330 -10.06 0.55 -7.16
C TYR A 330 -11.27 -0.17 -6.55
N ALA A 331 -12.50 0.05 -7.06
CA ALA A 331 -13.66 -0.70 -6.64
C ALA A 331 -13.53 -2.18 -7.06
N PRO A 332 -13.72 -3.12 -6.13
CA PRO A 332 -13.56 -4.56 -6.40
C PRO A 332 -14.81 -5.16 -7.08
N ALA A 333 -15.42 -4.45 -8.02
CA ALA A 333 -16.63 -4.87 -8.73
C ALA A 333 -16.69 -4.23 -10.12
N ASP A 334 -17.19 -4.98 -11.11
CA ASP A 334 -17.38 -4.47 -12.49
C ASP A 334 -18.51 -3.44 -12.56
N THR A 335 -19.53 -3.59 -11.73
CA THR A 335 -20.66 -2.65 -11.61
C THR A 335 -20.76 -2.17 -10.17
N VAL A 336 -20.93 -0.86 -10.00
CA VAL A 336 -21.08 -0.21 -8.70
C VAL A 336 -22.35 0.60 -8.61
N LYS A 337 -22.81 0.78 -7.38
CA LYS A 337 -23.92 1.66 -7.04
C LYS A 337 -23.36 3.02 -6.62
N MET A 338 -23.68 4.09 -7.34
CA MET A 338 -23.40 5.47 -6.95
C MET A 338 -24.63 6.05 -6.28
N GLN A 339 -24.48 6.48 -5.05
CA GLN A 339 -25.57 7.04 -4.22
C GLN A 339 -25.33 8.54 -4.04
N LEU A 340 -26.32 9.33 -4.38
CA LEU A 340 -26.26 10.78 -4.49
C LEU A 340 -27.42 11.45 -3.73
N ASN A 341 -27.26 12.73 -3.39
CA ASN A 341 -28.31 13.50 -2.72
C ASN A 341 -28.49 14.87 -3.40
N THR A 342 -27.50 15.75 -3.26
CA THR A 342 -27.53 17.10 -3.85
C THR A 342 -26.23 17.40 -4.57
N GLY A 343 -26.18 18.47 -5.38
CA GLY A 343 -24.96 18.91 -6.09
C GLY A 343 -23.78 19.32 -5.19
N ILE A 344 -23.99 19.38 -3.88
CA ILE A 344 -22.97 19.73 -2.86
C ILE A 344 -22.79 18.64 -1.81
N SER A 345 -23.52 17.53 -1.90
CA SER A 345 -23.38 16.36 -1.01
C SER A 345 -22.37 15.37 -1.56
N PRO A 346 -21.70 14.59 -0.71
CA PRO A 346 -20.78 13.54 -1.16
C PRO A 346 -21.47 12.50 -2.04
N CYS A 347 -20.73 11.97 -3.02
CA CYS A 347 -21.08 10.75 -3.73
C CYS A 347 -20.57 9.55 -2.95
N ILE A 348 -21.43 8.57 -2.71
CA ILE A 348 -21.09 7.29 -2.09
C ILE A 348 -21.10 6.21 -3.16
N ILE A 349 -20.04 5.39 -3.19
CA ILE A 349 -19.90 4.28 -4.13
C ILE A 349 -19.83 2.99 -3.32
N THR A 350 -20.74 2.06 -3.62
CA THR A 350 -20.89 0.79 -2.90
C THR A 350 -21.11 -0.37 -3.89
N PRO A 351 -21.03 -1.63 -3.41
CA PRO A 351 -21.46 -2.79 -4.19
C PRO A 351 -22.92 -2.69 -4.62
N VAL A 352 -23.27 -3.36 -5.73
CA VAL A 352 -24.67 -3.47 -6.19
C VAL A 352 -25.45 -4.50 -5.39
N ASP A 353 -24.78 -5.55 -4.93
CA ASP A 353 -25.36 -6.69 -4.20
C ASP A 353 -25.67 -6.40 -2.72
N ASP A 354 -25.58 -5.14 -2.31
CA ASP A 354 -25.76 -4.68 -0.92
C ASP A 354 -24.83 -5.37 0.10
N SER A 355 -23.78 -6.07 -0.35
CA SER A 355 -22.69 -6.47 0.51
C SER A 355 -22.02 -5.22 1.08
N ASP A 356 -21.68 -5.22 2.37
CA ASP A 356 -21.08 -4.06 3.03
C ASP A 356 -19.53 -4.16 3.03
N ASN A 357 -18.96 -4.76 1.97
CA ASN A 357 -17.55 -5.08 1.92
C ASN A 357 -16.67 -3.90 1.53
N PHE A 358 -17.17 -2.91 0.77
CA PHE A 358 -16.48 -1.64 0.52
C PHE A 358 -17.43 -0.45 0.46
N LEU A 359 -16.89 0.72 0.76
CA LEU A 359 -17.55 1.99 0.57
C LEU A 359 -16.50 3.05 0.22
N TYR A 360 -16.74 3.76 -0.87
CA TYR A 360 -15.93 4.93 -1.21
C TYR A 360 -16.80 6.18 -1.18
N MET A 361 -16.23 7.27 -0.68
CA MET A 361 -16.88 8.58 -0.64
C MET A 361 -16.01 9.58 -1.38
N VAL A 362 -16.62 10.35 -2.28
CA VAL A 362 -15.96 11.43 -3.02
C VAL A 362 -16.71 12.73 -2.79
N LEU A 363 -16.02 13.74 -2.27
CA LEU A 363 -16.60 15.06 -2.07
C LEU A 363 -16.77 15.80 -3.39
N PRO A 364 -17.89 16.53 -3.57
CA PRO A 364 -18.11 17.33 -4.76
C PRO A 364 -17.23 18.58 -4.81
N VAL A 365 -17.01 19.08 -6.01
CA VAL A 365 -16.42 20.39 -6.26
C VAL A 365 -17.54 21.36 -6.61
N ARG A 366 -17.58 22.52 -5.95
CA ARG A 366 -18.59 23.55 -6.27
C ARG A 366 -18.46 24.00 -7.70
N LEU A 367 -19.54 23.86 -8.44
CA LEU A 367 -19.65 24.38 -9.81
C LEU A 367 -19.94 25.88 -9.76
N LYS A 368 -19.19 26.67 -10.54
CA LYS A 368 -19.53 28.06 -10.76
C LYS A 368 -20.76 28.12 -11.67
N ALA A 369 -21.71 29.01 -11.38
CA ALA A 369 -22.77 29.32 -12.31
C ALA A 369 -22.15 29.76 -13.64
N GLN A 370 -22.66 29.26 -14.74
CA GLN A 370 -22.24 29.66 -16.10
C GLN A 370 -22.89 30.99 -16.45
#